data_439e3b603fbb00de18175f7c83686be9
#
_entry.id   439e3b603fbb00de18175f7c83686be9
#
_cell.length_a   1.000
_cell.length_b   1.000
_cell.length_c   1.000
_cell.angle_alpha   90.00
_cell.angle_beta   90.00
_cell.angle_gamma   90.00
#
_symmetry.space_group_name_H-M   'P 1'
#
loop_
_entity.id
_entity.type
_entity.pdbx_description
1 polymer ?
#
loop_
_entity_poly.entity_id
_entity_poly.type
_entity_poly.pdbx_seq_one_letter_code
_entity_poly.pdbx_strand_id
1 'polypeptide(L)'
;MPHARIDMHEALRPKMAQMSAAILKGMVDGFEMPEDDLFQIFRLHQPGELVFSRTHVNADRDDMIFLEILASPNYSPAQMQRGLTAISEELAKIGIKRDNVLLMVTPASAWLAPVEKRA
;
A
#
# COMPACT_ATOMS: atom_id res chain seq x y z
N MET A 1 -1.20 9.97 10.13
CA MET A 1 -2.34 9.36 9.44
C MET A 1 -1.92 8.94 8.03
N PRO A 2 -1.46 7.70 7.83
CA PRO A 2 -1.08 7.24 6.51
C PRO A 2 -2.29 6.97 5.63
N HIS A 3 -2.13 7.13 4.32
CA HIS A 3 -3.11 6.61 3.38
C HIS A 3 -2.41 5.89 2.24
N ALA A 4 -3.15 4.99 1.59
CA ALA A 4 -2.64 4.15 0.51
C ALA A 4 -3.32 4.50 -0.81
N ARG A 5 -2.51 4.55 -1.88
CA ARG A 5 -2.98 4.66 -3.26
C ARG A 5 -2.59 3.39 -3.98
N ILE A 6 -3.56 2.75 -4.59
CA ILE A 6 -3.36 1.49 -5.27
C ILE A 6 -3.79 1.64 -6.73
N ASP A 7 -2.83 1.48 -7.65
CA ASP A 7 -3.11 1.39 -9.08
C ASP A 7 -2.92 -0.05 -9.51
N MET A 8 -3.96 -0.65 -10.06
CA MET A 8 -3.96 -2.05 -10.46
C MET A 8 -4.83 -2.27 -11.69
N HIS A 9 -4.66 -3.42 -12.34
CA HIS A 9 -5.52 -3.76 -13.47
C HIS A 9 -6.94 -4.06 -13.05
N GLU A 10 -7.90 -3.69 -13.89
CA GLU A 10 -9.33 -3.93 -13.69
C GLU A 10 -9.63 -5.40 -13.40
N ALA A 11 -8.85 -6.32 -13.97
CA ALA A 11 -9.02 -7.75 -13.76
C ALA A 11 -8.89 -8.17 -12.28
N LEU A 12 -8.25 -7.36 -11.46
CA LEU A 12 -8.11 -7.61 -10.03
C LEU A 12 -9.29 -7.10 -9.20
N ARG A 13 -10.30 -6.49 -9.82
CA ARG A 13 -11.46 -5.97 -9.10
C ARG A 13 -12.08 -7.00 -8.14
N PRO A 14 -12.24 -8.28 -8.50
CA PRO A 14 -12.80 -9.27 -7.58
C PRO A 14 -11.99 -9.46 -6.29
N LYS A 15 -10.70 -9.10 -6.30
CA LYS A 15 -9.84 -9.19 -5.12
C LYS A 15 -9.75 -7.89 -4.32
N MET A 16 -10.40 -6.81 -4.77
CA MET A 16 -10.23 -5.49 -4.15
C MET A 16 -10.52 -5.49 -2.66
N ALA A 17 -11.62 -6.11 -2.24
CA ALA A 17 -12.00 -6.14 -0.83
C ALA A 17 -10.96 -6.88 0.02
N GLN A 18 -10.46 -8.02 -0.48
CA GLN A 18 -9.42 -8.77 0.21
C GLN A 18 -8.12 -7.99 0.26
N MET A 19 -7.75 -7.31 -0.82
CA MET A 19 -6.55 -6.48 -0.87
C MET A 19 -6.66 -5.31 0.10
N SER A 20 -7.82 -4.65 0.15
CA SER A 20 -8.05 -3.57 1.09
C SER A 20 -7.84 -4.01 2.53
N ALA A 21 -8.40 -5.15 2.91
CA ALA A 21 -8.24 -5.70 4.25
C ALA A 21 -6.79 -6.08 4.55
N ALA A 22 -6.10 -6.69 3.59
CA ALA A 22 -4.69 -7.08 3.74
C ALA A 22 -3.78 -5.87 3.90
N ILE A 23 -4.00 -4.84 3.09
CA ILE A 23 -3.23 -3.59 3.16
C ILE A 23 -3.44 -2.94 4.53
N LEU A 24 -4.69 -2.83 4.98
CA LEU A 24 -4.98 -2.24 6.27
C LEU A 24 -4.31 -3.02 7.41
N LYS A 25 -4.42 -4.35 7.39
CA LYS A 25 -3.78 -5.17 8.42
C LYS A 25 -2.28 -4.96 8.47
N GLY A 26 -1.63 -4.94 7.31
CA GLY A 26 -0.19 -4.69 7.23
C GLY A 26 0.19 -3.31 7.74
N MET A 27 -0.62 -2.30 7.44
CA MET A 27 -0.39 -0.94 7.93
C MET A 27 -0.60 -0.85 9.44
N VAL A 28 -1.64 -1.46 9.97
CA VAL A 28 -1.90 -1.47 11.42
C VAL A 28 -0.74 -2.14 12.15
N ASP A 29 -0.33 -3.30 11.68
CA ASP A 29 0.75 -4.06 12.32
C ASP A 29 2.12 -3.39 12.14
N GLY A 30 2.41 -2.92 10.94
CA GLY A 30 3.74 -2.38 10.61
C GLY A 30 3.95 -0.94 11.04
N PHE A 31 2.95 -0.08 10.87
CA PHE A 31 3.02 1.31 11.28
C PHE A 31 2.50 1.55 12.69
N GLU A 32 1.98 0.51 13.35
CA GLU A 32 1.43 0.63 14.71
C GLU A 32 0.34 1.67 14.79
N MET A 33 -0.57 1.66 13.83
CA MET A 33 -1.66 2.61 13.74
C MET A 33 -2.99 1.99 14.19
N PRO A 34 -4.01 2.81 14.54
CA PRO A 34 -5.32 2.29 14.88
C PRO A 34 -6.02 1.61 13.70
N GLU A 35 -6.87 0.62 13.99
CA GLU A 35 -7.60 -0.13 12.96
C GLU A 35 -8.59 0.72 12.17
N ASP A 36 -9.08 1.80 12.75
CA ASP A 36 -10.00 2.72 12.08
C ASP A 36 -9.29 3.80 11.28
N ASP A 37 -7.97 3.82 11.25
CA ASP A 37 -7.18 4.73 10.41
C ASP A 37 -7.13 4.20 8.99
N LEU A 38 -8.31 4.11 8.35
CA LEU A 38 -8.50 3.51 7.05
C LEU A 38 -8.73 4.58 5.99
N PHE A 39 -7.73 4.78 5.14
CA PHE A 39 -7.79 5.70 4.01
C PHE A 39 -7.09 5.07 2.82
N GLN A 40 -7.87 4.68 1.81
CA GLN A 40 -7.35 3.99 0.63
C GLN A 40 -8.04 4.50 -0.62
N ILE A 41 -7.27 4.62 -1.70
CA ILE A 41 -7.80 4.96 -3.02
C ILE A 41 -7.38 3.84 -3.97
N PHE A 42 -8.35 3.19 -4.61
CA PHE A 42 -8.09 2.22 -5.66
C PHE A 42 -8.39 2.86 -7.01
N ARG A 43 -7.42 2.75 -7.93
CA ARG A 43 -7.59 3.16 -9.32
C ARG A 43 -7.35 1.95 -10.20
N LEU A 44 -8.36 1.61 -11.01
CA LEU A 44 -8.34 0.42 -11.85
C LEU A 44 -8.04 0.83 -13.28
N HIS A 45 -7.21 0.01 -13.94
CA HIS A 45 -6.68 0.32 -15.26
C HIS A 45 -6.95 -0.80 -16.25
N GLN A 46 -7.07 -0.43 -17.52
CA GLN A 46 -7.21 -1.38 -18.60
C GLN A 46 -5.85 -1.95 -19.00
N PRO A 47 -5.81 -3.11 -19.68
CA PRO A 47 -4.55 -3.66 -20.20
C PRO A 47 -3.79 -2.62 -21.02
N GLY A 48 -2.48 -2.52 -20.78
CA GLY A 48 -1.62 -1.58 -21.46
C GLY A 48 -1.48 -0.20 -20.80
N GLU A 49 -2.31 0.09 -19.81
CA GLU A 49 -2.22 1.37 -19.09
C GLU A 49 -1.20 1.37 -17.97
N LEU A 50 -0.86 0.20 -17.43
CA LEU A 50 0.23 0.06 -16.47
C LEU A 50 1.45 -0.50 -17.21
N VAL A 51 2.48 0.31 -17.33
CA VAL A 51 3.69 -0.04 -18.08
C VAL A 51 4.80 -0.32 -17.08
N PHE A 52 5.39 -1.51 -17.15
CA PHE A 52 6.32 -1.95 -16.12
C PHE A 52 7.37 -2.91 -16.69
N SER A 53 8.52 -2.96 -16.03
CA SER A 53 9.54 -3.95 -16.32
C SER A 53 9.16 -5.29 -15.71
N ARG A 54 9.27 -6.38 -16.49
CA ARG A 54 9.00 -7.71 -15.97
C ARG A 54 10.15 -8.27 -15.14
N THR A 55 11.34 -7.70 -15.25
CA THR A 55 12.55 -8.30 -14.68
C THR A 55 13.34 -7.40 -13.74
N HIS A 56 13.14 -6.10 -13.75
CA HIS A 56 13.89 -5.18 -12.92
C HIS A 56 13.22 -5.02 -11.54
N VAL A 57 13.90 -5.11 -10.43
CA VAL A 57 15.26 -5.56 -10.14
C VAL A 57 15.21 -7.02 -9.70
N ASN A 58 15.82 -7.93 -10.47
CA ASN A 58 15.82 -9.37 -10.16
C ASN A 58 14.42 -9.91 -9.88
N ALA A 59 13.45 -9.46 -10.65
CA ALA A 59 12.05 -9.80 -10.45
C ALA A 59 11.54 -10.71 -11.58
N ASP A 60 10.44 -11.38 -11.29
CA ASP A 60 9.69 -12.18 -12.26
C ASP A 60 8.22 -11.75 -12.15
N ARG A 61 7.82 -10.75 -12.95
CA ARG A 61 6.48 -10.17 -12.91
C ARG A 61 5.62 -10.65 -14.05
N ASP A 62 4.39 -11.00 -13.72
CA ASP A 62 3.35 -11.28 -14.71
C ASP A 62 2.17 -10.28 -14.58
N ASP A 63 2.22 -9.39 -13.61
CA ASP A 63 1.25 -8.32 -13.39
C ASP A 63 1.96 -7.18 -12.65
N MET A 64 1.26 -6.05 -12.47
CA MET A 64 1.82 -4.93 -11.75
C MET A 64 0.76 -4.24 -10.90
N ILE A 65 1.11 -4.02 -9.65
CA ILE A 65 0.35 -3.21 -8.70
C ILE A 65 1.30 -2.13 -8.19
N PHE A 66 0.92 -0.86 -8.42
CA PHE A 66 1.63 0.27 -7.82
C PHE A 66 0.94 0.61 -6.52
N LEU A 67 1.63 0.51 -5.41
CA LEU A 67 1.09 0.79 -4.09
C LEU A 67 1.96 1.82 -3.39
N GLU A 68 1.43 3.02 -3.23
CA GLU A 68 2.12 4.11 -2.56
C GLU A 68 1.46 4.39 -1.23
N ILE A 69 2.28 4.52 -0.19
CA ILE A 69 1.82 4.91 1.13
C ILE A 69 2.33 6.32 1.38
N LEU A 70 1.42 7.24 1.68
CA LEU A 70 1.78 8.56 2.18
C LEU A 70 1.66 8.50 3.70
N ALA A 71 2.78 8.55 4.38
CA ALA A 71 2.86 8.33 5.82
C ALA A 71 2.95 9.64 6.59
N SER A 72 2.65 9.59 7.88
CA SER A 72 2.86 10.71 8.79
C SER A 72 4.35 11.06 8.87
N PRO A 73 4.71 12.34 9.10
CA PRO A 73 6.10 12.76 9.09
C PRO A 73 6.94 12.20 10.23
N ASN A 74 6.30 11.62 11.24
CA ASN A 74 6.97 11.18 12.46
C ASN A 74 7.49 9.74 12.41
N TYR A 75 7.24 9.00 11.33
CA TYR A 75 7.75 7.63 11.22
C TYR A 75 9.23 7.62 10.87
N SER A 76 9.99 6.80 11.60
CA SER A 76 11.40 6.57 11.28
C SER A 76 11.53 5.74 9.99
N PRO A 77 12.70 5.79 9.32
CA PRO A 77 12.96 4.89 8.18
C PRO A 77 12.75 3.41 8.52
N ALA A 78 13.17 2.98 9.71
CA ALA A 78 12.98 1.59 10.14
C ALA A 78 11.50 1.23 10.28
N GLN A 79 10.69 2.13 10.81
CA GLN A 79 9.26 1.88 10.95
C GLN A 79 8.57 1.88 9.59
N MET A 80 8.96 2.77 8.68
CA MET A 80 8.45 2.75 7.32
C MET A 80 8.75 1.42 6.64
N GLN A 81 9.98 0.90 6.81
CA GLN A 81 10.35 -0.39 6.25
C GLN A 81 9.52 -1.54 6.85
N ARG A 82 9.27 -1.52 8.16
CA ARG A 82 8.39 -2.52 8.78
C ARG A 82 6.97 -2.48 8.21
N GLY A 83 6.46 -1.28 7.96
CA GLY A 83 5.15 -1.12 7.33
C GLY A 83 5.09 -1.75 5.95
N LEU A 84 6.09 -1.48 5.12
CA LEU A 84 6.16 -2.06 3.78
C LEU A 84 6.25 -3.58 3.82
N THR A 85 7.09 -4.12 4.69
CA THR A 85 7.26 -5.56 4.85
C THR A 85 5.95 -6.22 5.29
N ALA A 86 5.28 -5.65 6.27
CA ALA A 86 4.02 -6.19 6.77
C ALA A 86 2.93 -6.20 5.70
N ILE A 87 2.81 -5.12 4.92
CA ILE A 87 1.85 -5.04 3.80
C ILE A 87 2.15 -6.13 2.76
N SER A 88 3.42 -6.28 2.39
CA SER A 88 3.83 -7.28 1.42
C SER A 88 3.49 -8.70 1.88
N GLU A 89 3.72 -8.99 3.15
CA GLU A 89 3.41 -10.30 3.72
C GLU A 89 1.90 -10.58 3.74
N GLU A 90 1.09 -9.59 4.11
CA GLU A 90 -0.36 -9.78 4.13
C GLU A 90 -0.93 -9.96 2.72
N LEU A 91 -0.42 -9.23 1.75
CA LEU A 91 -0.82 -9.42 0.35
C LEU A 91 -0.42 -10.80 -0.17
N ALA A 92 0.76 -11.30 0.21
CA ALA A 92 1.20 -12.63 -0.19
C ALA A 92 0.26 -13.73 0.34
N LYS A 93 -0.31 -13.55 1.54
CA LYS A 93 -1.25 -14.51 2.12
C LYS A 93 -2.53 -14.68 1.29
N ILE A 94 -2.92 -13.66 0.55
CA ILE A 94 -4.11 -13.73 -0.30
C ILE A 94 -3.77 -14.01 -1.76
N GLY A 95 -2.55 -14.45 -2.04
CA GLY A 95 -2.14 -14.88 -3.37
C GLY A 95 -1.58 -13.79 -4.27
N ILE A 96 -1.29 -12.61 -3.75
CA ILE A 96 -0.64 -11.56 -4.52
C ILE A 96 0.87 -11.81 -4.51
N LYS A 97 1.41 -12.06 -5.69
CA LYS A 97 2.84 -12.34 -5.87
C LYS A 97 3.67 -11.12 -5.48
N ARG A 98 4.67 -11.31 -4.63
CA ARG A 98 5.49 -10.20 -4.12
C ARG A 98 6.14 -9.38 -5.23
N ASP A 99 6.64 -10.05 -6.27
CA ASP A 99 7.30 -9.40 -7.39
C ASP A 99 6.37 -8.45 -8.15
N ASN A 100 5.06 -8.67 -8.08
CA ASN A 100 4.06 -7.88 -8.79
C ASN A 100 3.71 -6.56 -8.10
N VAL A 101 4.23 -6.31 -6.91
CA VAL A 101 3.88 -5.11 -6.14
C VAL A 101 5.07 -4.19 -6.05
N LEU A 102 4.96 -3.01 -6.62
CA LEU A 102 5.91 -1.93 -6.38
C LEU A 102 5.39 -1.11 -5.21
N LEU A 103 6.00 -1.31 -4.06
CA LEU A 103 5.51 -0.80 -2.78
C LEU A 103 6.48 0.25 -2.25
N MET A 104 6.00 1.48 -2.09
CA MET A 104 6.81 2.60 -1.66
C MET A 104 6.09 3.39 -0.58
N VAL A 105 6.86 4.05 0.28
CA VAL A 105 6.34 4.95 1.30
C VAL A 105 7.04 6.29 1.20
N THR A 106 6.27 7.35 1.29
CA THR A 106 6.76 8.73 1.32
C THR A 106 6.27 9.39 2.58
N PRO A 107 7.16 9.92 3.43
CA PRO A 107 6.70 10.70 4.58
C PRO A 107 6.15 12.05 4.11
N ALA A 108 4.98 12.41 4.60
CA ALA A 108 4.42 13.74 4.37
C ALA A 108 5.21 14.76 5.18
N SER A 109 5.41 15.95 4.60
CA SER A 109 6.06 17.05 5.35
C SER A 109 5.20 17.58 6.48
N ALA A 110 3.87 17.56 6.28
CA ALA A 110 2.89 18.00 7.27
C ALA A 110 1.51 17.50 6.86
N TRP A 111 0.59 17.48 7.81
CA TRP A 111 -0.80 17.21 7.51
C TRP A 111 -1.66 17.95 8.55
N LEU A 112 -2.90 18.23 8.17
CA LEU A 112 -3.85 18.95 9.03
C LEU A 112 -4.92 17.97 9.51
N ALA A 113 -5.02 17.81 10.81
CA ALA A 113 -6.10 17.03 11.41
C ALA A 113 -7.45 17.72 11.15
N PRO A 114 -8.50 16.98 10.76
CA PRO A 114 -9.80 17.58 10.47
C PRO A 114 -10.43 18.26 11.68
N VAL A 115 -10.11 17.78 12.88
CA VAL A 115 -10.65 18.32 14.14
C VAL A 115 -9.50 18.49 15.10
N GLU A 116 -9.48 19.63 15.79
CA GLU A 116 -8.49 19.87 16.83
C GLU A 116 -8.67 18.88 17.97
N LYS A 117 -7.53 18.48 18.54
CA LYS A 117 -7.52 17.61 19.70
C LYS A 117 -8.19 18.31 20.87
N ARG A 118 -9.19 17.68 21.45
CA ARG A 118 -9.90 18.22 22.61
C ARG A 118 -9.27 17.70 23.89
N ALA A 119 -9.18 18.59 24.85
CA ALA A 119 -8.68 18.26 26.18
C ALA A 119 -9.66 17.34 26.93
#